data_40d3e2ba55ea2c043d1ad1c4c4ace7cb
#
_entry.id   40d3e2ba55ea2c043d1ad1c4c4ace7cb
#
_cell.length_a   1.000
_cell.length_b   1.000
_cell.length_c   1.000
_cell.angle_alpha   90.00
_cell.angle_beta   90.00
_cell.angle_gamma   90.00
#
_symmetry.space_group_name_H-M   'P 1'
#
loop_
_entity.id
_entity.type
_entity.pdbx_description
1 polymer ?
#
loop_
_entity_poly.entity_id
_entity_poly.type
_entity_poly.pdbx_seq_one_letter_code
_entity_poly.pdbx_strand_id
1 'polypeptide(L)'
;KNTTYNHEKLDDFKIVINEASAEKITKVATNAEITAKLKLVKVDSKSNKVLVRDGIKFKIKNLDTGEYVCQNITYPNQEKICIFETKDGVFITPYVLTTGNYQIEELEEQTIDGYVWNKEPLKFSIGEDSKYIYDKDFGVMLEIKFSNKQVKGEIEINKKGEKLIIENETFRYEEIKLDGVHYDLI
;
A
#
# COMPACT_ATOMS: atom_id res chain seq x y z
N LYS A 1 -21.42 -9.80 -13.69
CA LYS A 1 -20.45 -9.56 -14.80
C LYS A 1 -20.27 -8.07 -14.89
N ASN A 2 -19.19 -7.56 -14.27
CA ASN A 2 -18.80 -6.15 -14.41
C ASN A 2 -17.99 -6.01 -15.69
N THR A 3 -18.68 -5.86 -16.80
CA THR A 3 -18.07 -5.35 -18.02
C THR A 3 -18.10 -3.83 -17.92
N THR A 4 -16.95 -3.19 -17.90
CA THR A 4 -16.84 -1.76 -18.14
C THR A 4 -17.29 -1.50 -19.56
N TYR A 5 -18.33 -0.70 -19.68
CA TYR A 5 -18.77 -0.25 -20.98
C TYR A 5 -17.75 0.76 -21.52
N ASN A 6 -17.41 0.63 -22.80
CA ASN A 6 -16.70 1.70 -23.48
C ASN A 6 -17.66 2.89 -23.58
N HIS A 7 -17.41 3.94 -22.78
CA HIS A 7 -18.18 5.19 -22.79
C HIS A 7 -17.80 6.13 -23.96
N GLU A 8 -16.80 5.76 -24.76
CA GLU A 8 -16.60 6.46 -26.01
C GLU A 8 -17.87 6.32 -26.83
N LYS A 9 -18.51 7.45 -27.07
CA LYS A 9 -19.67 7.52 -27.94
C LYS A 9 -19.26 6.91 -29.28
N LEU A 10 -19.78 5.71 -29.59
CA LEU A 10 -19.66 5.17 -30.92
C LEU A 10 -20.19 6.22 -31.89
N ASP A 11 -19.39 6.58 -32.88
CA ASP A 11 -19.84 7.48 -33.94
C ASP A 11 -21.19 7.01 -34.47
N ASP A 12 -22.14 7.94 -34.57
CA ASP A 12 -23.45 7.64 -35.14
C ASP A 12 -23.24 7.12 -36.54
N PHE A 13 -23.54 5.85 -36.76
CA PHE A 13 -23.46 5.26 -38.09
C PHE A 13 -24.85 5.20 -38.73
N LYS A 14 -24.92 5.63 -39.97
CA LYS A 14 -26.14 5.55 -40.78
C LYS A 14 -26.17 4.23 -41.54
N ILE A 15 -27.20 3.43 -41.33
CA ILE A 15 -27.46 2.26 -42.12
C ILE A 15 -28.43 2.65 -43.24
N VAL A 16 -28.02 2.47 -44.49
CA VAL A 16 -28.88 2.65 -45.64
C VAL A 16 -29.21 1.26 -46.19
N ILE A 17 -30.47 0.91 -46.16
CA ILE A 17 -31.00 -0.32 -46.74
C ILE A 17 -31.62 0.04 -48.07
N ASN A 18 -31.12 -0.54 -49.14
CA ASN A 18 -31.65 -0.42 -50.52
C ASN A 18 -31.63 -1.76 -51.19
N GLU A 19 -32.11 -1.84 -52.42
CA GLU A 19 -32.20 -3.07 -53.20
C GLU A 19 -30.85 -3.81 -53.34
N ALA A 20 -29.72 -3.09 -53.25
CA ALA A 20 -28.39 -3.66 -53.34
C ALA A 20 -27.81 -4.04 -51.94
N SER A 21 -28.57 -3.86 -50.88
CA SER A 21 -28.12 -4.19 -49.51
C SER A 21 -28.07 -5.71 -49.33
N ALA A 22 -27.04 -6.21 -48.67
CA ALA A 22 -26.98 -7.60 -48.24
C ALA A 22 -28.16 -7.95 -47.33
N GLU A 23 -28.62 -9.19 -47.35
CA GLU A 23 -29.69 -9.69 -46.49
C GLU A 23 -29.43 -9.45 -44.99
N LYS A 24 -28.15 -9.31 -44.60
CA LYS A 24 -27.74 -9.10 -43.23
C LYS A 24 -26.65 -8.06 -43.14
N ILE A 25 -26.92 -6.99 -42.40
CA ILE A 25 -25.89 -6.00 -42.00
C ILE A 25 -25.48 -6.30 -40.54
N THR A 26 -24.20 -6.58 -40.33
CA THR A 26 -23.66 -6.83 -39.01
C THR A 26 -22.71 -5.69 -38.62
N LYS A 27 -22.94 -5.08 -37.48
CA LYS A 27 -22.00 -4.15 -36.81
C LYS A 27 -21.53 -4.80 -35.53
N VAL A 28 -20.21 -4.74 -35.29
CA VAL A 28 -19.59 -5.29 -34.10
C VAL A 28 -19.14 -4.11 -33.24
N ALA A 29 -19.63 -4.07 -32.02
CA ALA A 29 -19.14 -3.18 -30.99
C ALA A 29 -18.30 -4.01 -29.99
N THR A 30 -17.10 -3.57 -29.69
CA THR A 30 -16.21 -4.24 -28.74
C THR A 30 -16.02 -3.39 -27.52
N ASN A 31 -16.16 -4.01 -26.34
CA ASN A 31 -15.79 -3.41 -25.07
C ASN A 31 -14.47 -4.02 -24.62
N ALA A 32 -13.55 -3.20 -24.17
CA ALA A 32 -12.33 -3.65 -23.51
C ALA A 32 -12.54 -3.71 -21.99
N GLU A 33 -12.06 -4.79 -21.37
CA GLU A 33 -12.03 -4.87 -19.93
C GLU A 33 -10.85 -4.03 -19.40
N ILE A 34 -11.10 -3.17 -18.40
CA ILE A 34 -10.04 -2.44 -17.72
C ILE A 34 -9.37 -3.39 -16.73
N THR A 35 -8.09 -3.63 -16.94
CA THR A 35 -7.26 -4.46 -16.07
C THR A 35 -5.93 -3.79 -15.81
N ALA A 36 -5.37 -3.98 -14.62
CA ALA A 36 -4.06 -3.45 -14.26
C ALA A 36 -3.36 -4.35 -13.24
N LYS A 37 -2.04 -4.40 -13.27
CA LYS A 37 -1.29 -4.92 -12.13
C LYS A 37 -1.33 -3.92 -10.99
N LEU A 38 -1.31 -4.41 -9.76
CA LEU A 38 -1.13 -3.57 -8.59
C LEU A 38 0.36 -3.44 -8.29
N LYS A 39 0.86 -2.20 -8.22
CA LYS A 39 2.16 -1.86 -7.68
C LYS A 39 1.96 -1.20 -6.32
N LEU A 40 2.42 -1.84 -5.25
CA LEU A 40 2.43 -1.26 -3.92
C LEU A 40 3.83 -0.75 -3.61
N VAL A 41 3.90 0.48 -3.08
CA VAL A 41 5.12 1.10 -2.58
C VAL A 41 4.97 1.35 -1.08
N LYS A 42 5.85 0.76 -0.27
CA LYS A 42 5.89 0.97 1.17
C LYS A 42 6.59 2.29 1.50
N VAL A 43 5.95 3.15 2.28
CA VAL A 43 6.47 4.50 2.55
C VAL A 43 6.38 4.88 4.02
N ASP A 44 7.26 5.77 4.45
CA ASP A 44 7.16 6.49 5.71
C ASP A 44 6.01 7.50 5.65
N SER A 45 5.14 7.51 6.66
CA SER A 45 3.91 8.33 6.64
C SER A 45 4.16 9.84 6.70
N LYS A 46 5.31 10.28 7.22
CA LYS A 46 5.65 11.70 7.37
C LYS A 46 6.45 12.22 6.18
N SER A 47 7.49 11.49 5.79
CA SER A 47 8.42 11.91 4.74
C SER A 47 8.01 11.46 3.34
N ASN A 48 7.10 10.49 3.25
CA ASN A 48 6.69 9.82 2.01
C ASN A 48 7.85 9.11 1.27
N LYS A 49 8.98 8.92 1.97
CA LYS A 49 10.12 8.18 1.45
C LYS A 49 9.85 6.68 1.45
N VAL A 50 10.36 6.00 0.44
CA VAL A 50 10.25 4.53 0.35
C VAL A 50 10.99 3.88 1.52
N LEU A 51 10.32 2.95 2.17
CA LEU A 51 10.90 2.08 3.20
C LEU A 51 11.46 0.85 2.50
N VAL A 52 12.76 0.88 2.22
CA VAL A 52 13.48 -0.19 1.52
C VAL A 52 13.60 -1.40 2.45
N ARG A 53 12.62 -2.29 2.39
CA ARG A 53 12.56 -3.50 3.22
C ARG A 53 11.94 -4.65 2.45
N ASP A 54 12.57 -5.83 2.56
CA ASP A 54 12.08 -7.08 1.99
C ASP A 54 11.15 -7.81 2.96
N GLY A 55 10.27 -8.63 2.40
CA GLY A 55 9.48 -9.58 3.15
C GLY A 55 8.28 -9.01 3.90
N ILE A 56 7.91 -7.73 3.72
CA ILE A 56 6.68 -7.20 4.30
C ILE A 56 5.51 -7.81 3.53
N LYS A 57 4.62 -8.48 4.26
CA LYS A 57 3.55 -9.30 3.70
C LYS A 57 2.22 -8.56 3.65
N PHE A 58 1.50 -8.76 2.56
CA PHE A 58 0.19 -8.18 2.32
C PHE A 58 -0.80 -9.20 1.80
N LYS A 59 -2.08 -8.98 2.12
CA LYS A 59 -3.22 -9.65 1.49
C LYS A 59 -4.07 -8.63 0.76
N ILE A 60 -4.60 -9.02 -0.39
CA ILE A 60 -5.54 -8.22 -1.17
C ILE A 60 -6.90 -8.90 -1.11
N LYS A 61 -7.95 -8.15 -0.76
CA LYS A 61 -9.32 -8.62 -0.74
C LYS A 61 -10.12 -7.91 -1.81
N ASN A 62 -10.84 -8.65 -2.63
CA ASN A 62 -11.85 -8.09 -3.53
C ASN A 62 -13.10 -7.80 -2.70
N LEU A 63 -13.53 -6.54 -2.67
CA LEU A 63 -14.68 -6.11 -1.85
C LEU A 63 -16.02 -6.43 -2.52
N ASP A 64 -16.02 -6.61 -3.85
CA ASP A 64 -17.24 -6.92 -4.60
C ASP A 64 -17.63 -8.41 -4.43
N THR A 65 -16.62 -9.30 -4.30
CA THR A 65 -16.84 -10.73 -4.08
C THR A 65 -16.69 -11.16 -2.63
N GLY A 66 -15.98 -10.37 -1.82
CA GLY A 66 -15.61 -10.71 -0.44
C GLY A 66 -14.45 -11.70 -0.31
N GLU A 67 -13.84 -12.13 -1.41
CA GLU A 67 -12.78 -13.14 -1.43
C GLU A 67 -11.39 -12.50 -1.45
N TYR A 68 -10.39 -13.22 -0.90
CA TYR A 68 -8.99 -12.84 -1.04
C TYR A 68 -8.46 -13.20 -2.41
N VAL A 69 -7.68 -12.28 -2.98
CA VAL A 69 -7.04 -12.46 -4.27
C VAL A 69 -5.92 -13.47 -4.15
N CYS A 70 -5.99 -14.52 -4.95
CA CYS A 70 -4.92 -15.48 -5.13
C CYS A 70 -4.58 -15.57 -6.62
N GLN A 71 -3.29 -15.61 -6.95
CA GLN A 71 -2.80 -15.73 -8.32
C GLN A 71 -2.01 -17.01 -8.50
N ASN A 72 -2.32 -17.78 -9.55
CA ASN A 72 -1.64 -19.03 -9.85
C ASN A 72 -0.51 -18.77 -10.86
N ILE A 73 0.74 -18.85 -10.40
CA ILE A 73 1.91 -18.80 -11.26
C ILE A 73 2.12 -20.18 -11.87
N THR A 74 2.36 -20.23 -13.17
CA THR A 74 2.54 -21.51 -13.89
C THR A 74 3.99 -21.75 -14.31
N TYR A 75 4.84 -20.72 -14.30
CA TYR A 75 6.25 -20.79 -14.69
C TYR A 75 7.11 -19.88 -13.80
N PRO A 76 8.33 -20.26 -13.41
CA PRO A 76 9.00 -21.54 -13.67
C PRO A 76 8.43 -22.74 -12.89
N ASN A 77 7.79 -22.50 -11.76
CA ASN A 77 7.14 -23.51 -10.93
C ASN A 77 5.66 -23.18 -10.76
N GLN A 78 4.83 -24.19 -10.59
CA GLN A 78 3.44 -23.97 -10.24
C GLN A 78 3.33 -23.52 -8.79
N GLU A 79 2.81 -22.32 -8.57
CA GLU A 79 2.64 -21.75 -7.24
C GLU A 79 1.34 -20.95 -7.16
N LYS A 80 0.64 -21.05 -6.04
CA LYS A 80 -0.51 -20.21 -5.72
C LYS A 80 -0.11 -19.13 -4.73
N ILE A 81 -0.05 -17.88 -5.18
CA ILE A 81 0.29 -16.72 -4.37
C ILE A 81 -0.98 -16.06 -3.88
N CYS A 82 -1.22 -16.07 -2.56
CA CYS A 82 -2.29 -15.35 -1.88
C CYS A 82 -1.74 -14.30 -0.91
N ILE A 83 -0.44 -14.29 -0.67
CA ILE A 83 0.30 -13.32 0.14
C ILE A 83 1.35 -12.70 -0.77
N PHE A 84 1.35 -11.37 -0.85
CA PHE A 84 2.28 -10.60 -1.65
C PHE A 84 3.35 -10.01 -0.75
N GLU A 85 4.62 -10.16 -1.13
CA GLU A 85 5.75 -9.72 -0.30
C GLU A 85 6.53 -8.62 -1.00
N THR A 86 7.01 -7.63 -0.22
CA THR A 86 7.87 -6.59 -0.76
C THR A 86 9.28 -7.09 -1.01
N LYS A 87 9.87 -6.56 -2.07
CA LYS A 87 11.31 -6.55 -2.33
C LYS A 87 11.72 -5.10 -2.50
N ASP A 88 12.74 -4.66 -1.76
CA ASP A 88 13.17 -3.25 -1.72
C ASP A 88 12.02 -2.27 -1.40
N GLY A 89 11.05 -2.69 -0.58
CA GLY A 89 9.89 -1.90 -0.19
C GLY A 89 8.77 -1.81 -1.23
N VAL A 90 8.83 -2.60 -2.30
CA VAL A 90 7.86 -2.61 -3.39
C VAL A 90 7.41 -4.03 -3.70
N PHE A 91 6.14 -4.22 -4.07
CA PHE A 91 5.75 -5.42 -4.82
C PHE A 91 4.86 -5.05 -6.01
N ILE A 92 4.87 -5.92 -7.01
CA ILE A 92 3.98 -5.85 -8.18
C ILE A 92 3.26 -7.20 -8.27
N THR A 93 1.93 -7.18 -8.43
CA THR A 93 1.19 -8.43 -8.62
C THR A 93 1.65 -9.15 -9.89
N PRO A 94 1.85 -10.49 -9.85
CA PRO A 94 2.27 -11.26 -11.05
C PRO A 94 1.35 -11.06 -12.23
N TYR A 95 0.04 -11.09 -11.99
CA TYR A 95 -0.99 -10.92 -13.02
C TYR A 95 -1.84 -9.68 -12.73
N VAL A 96 -2.57 -9.25 -13.74
CA VAL A 96 -3.52 -8.14 -13.64
C VAL A 96 -4.68 -8.49 -12.71
N LEU A 97 -5.22 -7.45 -12.08
CA LEU A 97 -6.50 -7.46 -11.39
C LEU A 97 -7.54 -6.87 -12.35
N THR A 98 -8.77 -7.35 -12.27
CA THR A 98 -9.88 -6.86 -13.07
C THR A 98 -10.52 -5.61 -12.46
N THR A 99 -11.40 -4.95 -13.20
CA THR A 99 -12.25 -3.88 -12.69
C THR A 99 -12.95 -4.31 -11.41
N GLY A 100 -12.93 -3.47 -10.38
CA GLY A 100 -13.58 -3.73 -9.09
C GLY A 100 -13.02 -2.91 -7.95
N ASN A 101 -13.61 -3.13 -6.77
CA ASN A 101 -13.20 -2.51 -5.53
C ASN A 101 -12.38 -3.48 -4.69
N TYR A 102 -11.29 -3.00 -4.15
CA TYR A 102 -10.33 -3.82 -3.42
C TYR A 102 -9.92 -3.15 -2.12
N GLN A 103 -9.40 -3.95 -1.21
CA GLN A 103 -8.62 -3.46 -0.07
C GLN A 103 -7.34 -4.28 0.08
N ILE A 104 -6.31 -3.64 0.62
CA ILE A 104 -5.05 -4.27 0.93
C ILE A 104 -4.75 -4.13 2.41
N GLU A 105 -4.25 -5.19 3.02
CA GLU A 105 -3.96 -5.31 4.44
C GLU A 105 -2.50 -5.72 4.63
N GLU A 106 -1.78 -5.04 5.53
CA GLU A 106 -0.45 -5.45 5.98
C GLU A 106 -0.58 -6.51 7.06
N LEU A 107 0.21 -7.58 6.97
CA LEU A 107 0.22 -8.64 7.98
C LEU A 107 1.21 -8.29 9.11
N GLU A 108 0.81 -8.55 10.37
CA GLU A 108 1.57 -8.19 11.57
C GLU A 108 2.95 -8.86 11.67
N GLU A 109 3.10 -10.03 11.05
CA GLU A 109 4.24 -10.92 11.25
C GLU A 109 5.62 -10.33 10.90
N GLN A 110 5.67 -9.20 10.19
CA GLN A 110 6.92 -8.58 9.78
C GLN A 110 6.85 -7.05 9.86
N THR A 111 6.85 -6.54 11.08
CA THR A 111 6.97 -5.10 11.31
C THR A 111 8.39 -4.62 10.97
N ILE A 112 8.48 -3.41 10.44
CA ILE A 112 9.75 -2.73 10.20
C ILE A 112 10.24 -2.16 11.54
N ASP A 113 11.48 -2.44 11.93
CA ASP A 113 12.09 -1.87 13.13
C ASP A 113 11.98 -0.34 13.12
N GLY A 114 11.52 0.24 14.22
CA GLY A 114 11.28 1.66 14.34
C GLY A 114 9.98 2.17 13.72
N TYR A 115 9.11 1.28 13.24
CA TYR A 115 7.80 1.62 12.70
C TYR A 115 6.66 0.88 13.39
N VAL A 116 5.51 1.52 13.46
CA VAL A 116 4.27 0.92 13.97
C VAL A 116 3.59 0.19 12.84
N TRP A 117 3.17 -1.05 13.08
CA TRP A 117 2.32 -1.79 12.16
C TRP A 117 1.03 -1.03 11.87
N ASN A 118 0.70 -0.89 10.58
CA ASN A 118 -0.53 -0.23 10.16
C ASN A 118 -1.66 -1.26 10.00
N LYS A 119 -2.57 -1.27 10.97
CA LYS A 119 -3.74 -2.17 11.01
C LYS A 119 -4.86 -1.75 10.05
N GLU A 120 -4.82 -0.51 9.57
CA GLU A 120 -5.89 0.04 8.75
C GLU A 120 -5.75 -0.43 7.29
N PRO A 121 -6.75 -1.13 6.75
CA PRO A 121 -6.73 -1.51 5.34
C PRO A 121 -6.77 -0.29 4.43
N LEU A 122 -6.00 -0.32 3.36
CA LEU A 122 -6.06 0.68 2.31
C LEU A 122 -7.01 0.23 1.19
N LYS A 123 -8.05 1.01 0.92
CA LYS A 123 -9.01 0.75 -0.16
C LYS A 123 -8.55 1.38 -1.46
N PHE A 124 -8.75 0.69 -2.57
CA PHE A 124 -8.49 1.18 -3.92
C PHE A 124 -9.48 0.55 -4.92
N SER A 125 -9.57 1.13 -6.10
CA SER A 125 -10.40 0.58 -7.17
C SER A 125 -9.61 0.51 -8.48
N ILE A 126 -9.99 -0.44 -9.33
CA ILE A 126 -9.55 -0.52 -10.71
C ILE A 126 -10.78 -0.21 -11.56
N GLY A 127 -10.73 0.86 -12.34
CA GLY A 127 -11.84 1.35 -13.14
C GLY A 127 -11.43 2.58 -13.94
N GLU A 128 -12.39 3.22 -14.62
CA GLU A 128 -12.15 4.34 -15.53
C GLU A 128 -11.51 5.56 -14.86
N ASP A 129 -11.88 5.85 -13.61
CA ASP A 129 -11.37 7.00 -12.87
C ASP A 129 -10.00 6.76 -12.22
N SER A 130 -9.44 5.55 -12.34
CA SER A 130 -8.16 5.20 -11.74
C SER A 130 -6.99 5.75 -12.54
N LYS A 131 -5.95 6.23 -11.84
CA LYS A 131 -4.74 6.75 -12.48
C LYS A 131 -3.74 5.64 -12.68
N TYR A 132 -3.53 5.26 -13.91
CA TYR A 132 -2.60 4.20 -14.29
C TYR A 132 -1.24 4.77 -14.68
N ILE A 133 -0.21 3.97 -14.44
CA ILE A 133 1.14 4.16 -14.97
C ILE A 133 1.43 3.03 -15.95
N TYR A 134 2.29 3.29 -16.92
CA TYR A 134 2.75 2.27 -17.86
C TYR A 134 4.24 2.02 -17.68
N ASP A 135 4.60 0.76 -17.59
CA ASP A 135 5.97 0.28 -17.57
C ASP A 135 6.19 -0.70 -18.71
N LYS A 136 7.35 -0.62 -19.39
CA LYS A 136 7.64 -1.47 -20.56
C LYS A 136 7.74 -2.95 -20.21
N ASP A 137 8.16 -3.29 -18.98
CA ASP A 137 8.39 -4.67 -18.55
C ASP A 137 7.16 -5.25 -17.83
N PHE A 138 6.40 -4.40 -17.13
CA PHE A 138 5.25 -4.81 -16.32
C PHE A 138 3.88 -4.47 -16.92
N GLY A 139 3.84 -3.58 -17.92
CA GLY A 139 2.60 -3.14 -18.57
C GLY A 139 1.86 -2.06 -17.77
N VAL A 140 0.52 -2.08 -17.84
CA VAL A 140 -0.34 -1.13 -17.14
C VAL A 140 -0.44 -1.48 -15.66
N MET A 141 -0.17 -0.52 -14.80
CA MET A 141 -0.19 -0.69 -13.35
C MET A 141 -0.98 0.43 -12.65
N LEU A 142 -1.65 0.08 -11.57
CA LEU A 142 -2.13 1.01 -10.56
C LEU A 142 -1.09 1.09 -9.44
N GLU A 143 -0.50 2.26 -9.21
CA GLU A 143 0.43 2.45 -8.09
C GLU A 143 -0.30 2.97 -6.86
N ILE A 144 -0.11 2.30 -5.73
CA ILE A 144 -0.60 2.73 -4.42
C ILE A 144 0.56 2.81 -3.42
N LYS A 145 0.42 3.72 -2.45
CA LYS A 145 1.38 3.88 -1.36
C LYS A 145 0.77 3.41 -0.06
N PHE A 146 1.45 2.50 0.61
CA PHE A 146 1.05 2.02 1.93
C PHE A 146 2.03 2.53 2.98
N SER A 147 1.54 3.32 3.95
CA SER A 147 2.40 4.05 4.88
C SER A 147 2.39 3.46 6.28
N ASN A 148 3.57 3.48 6.95
CA ASN A 148 3.70 3.23 8.38
C ASN A 148 4.24 4.47 9.10
N LYS A 149 3.84 4.62 10.38
CA LYS A 149 4.30 5.69 11.25
C LYS A 149 5.55 5.23 11.98
N GLN A 150 6.53 6.14 12.12
CA GLN A 150 7.69 5.90 12.97
C GLN A 150 7.27 5.77 14.44
N VAL A 151 7.89 4.83 15.13
CA VAL A 151 7.85 4.79 16.59
C VAL A 151 8.65 5.98 17.10
N LYS A 152 8.06 6.73 18.01
CA LYS A 152 8.74 7.83 18.71
C LYS A 152 8.67 7.57 20.19
N GLY A 153 9.78 7.76 20.86
CA GLY A 153 9.89 7.75 22.32
C GLY A 153 10.52 9.03 22.79
N GLU A 154 10.23 9.39 24.01
CA GLU A 154 10.88 10.47 24.75
C GLU A 154 11.66 9.82 25.88
N ILE A 155 12.91 10.27 26.08
CA ILE A 155 13.73 9.85 27.20
C ILE A 155 13.84 11.04 28.13
N GLU A 156 13.29 10.90 29.32
CA GLU A 156 13.47 11.87 30.40
C GLU A 156 14.53 11.35 31.38
N ILE A 157 15.60 12.10 31.57
CA ILE A 157 16.67 11.78 32.52
C ILE A 157 16.63 12.78 33.64
N ASN A 158 16.28 12.31 34.84
CA ASN A 158 16.27 13.11 36.05
C ASN A 158 17.51 12.78 36.90
N LYS A 159 18.47 13.67 36.97
CA LYS A 159 19.63 13.54 37.85
C LYS A 159 19.36 14.24 39.18
N LYS A 160 19.46 13.48 40.25
CA LYS A 160 19.40 13.99 41.62
C LYS A 160 20.75 13.82 42.28
N GLY A 161 21.07 14.74 43.14
CA GLY A 161 22.21 14.67 44.04
C GLY A 161 21.78 14.93 45.50
N GLU A 162 22.66 14.69 46.41
CA GLU A 162 22.45 14.98 47.84
C GLU A 162 23.33 16.14 48.24
N LYS A 163 22.75 17.10 48.96
CA LYS A 163 23.47 18.19 49.60
C LYS A 163 23.47 17.97 51.10
N LEU A 164 24.65 17.99 51.72
CA LEU A 164 24.79 17.98 53.17
C LEU A 164 24.40 19.34 53.73
N ILE A 165 23.44 19.34 54.63
CA ILE A 165 23.04 20.55 55.39
C ILE A 165 23.43 20.33 56.84
N ILE A 166 24.11 21.37 57.42
CA ILE A 166 24.53 21.40 58.80
C ILE A 166 23.79 22.55 59.48
N GLU A 167 22.90 22.19 60.41
CA GLU A 167 22.16 23.16 61.24
C GLU A 167 22.23 22.77 62.71
N ASN A 168 22.61 23.65 63.57
CA ASN A 168 22.67 23.44 65.01
C ASN A 168 23.37 22.13 65.45
N GLU A 169 24.54 21.86 64.89
CA GLU A 169 25.34 20.63 65.11
C GLU A 169 24.66 19.33 64.67
N THR A 170 23.56 19.42 63.91
CA THR A 170 22.89 18.25 63.28
C THR A 170 23.20 18.20 61.79
N PHE A 171 23.33 16.97 61.28
CA PHE A 171 23.64 16.69 59.87
C PHE A 171 22.45 16.06 59.22
N ARG A 172 22.05 16.58 58.03
CA ARG A 172 21.04 15.95 57.19
C ARG A 172 21.42 16.06 55.71
N TYR A 173 20.96 15.12 54.91
CA TYR A 173 21.07 15.19 53.45
C TYR A 173 19.76 15.60 52.87
N GLU A 174 19.78 16.54 51.93
CA GLU A 174 18.61 16.93 51.12
C GLU A 174 18.86 16.60 49.68
N GLU A 175 17.85 16.01 49.02
CA GLU A 175 17.86 15.80 47.57
C GLU A 175 17.81 17.16 46.86
N ILE A 176 18.72 17.35 45.90
CA ILE A 176 18.75 18.53 45.03
C ILE A 176 18.76 18.10 43.58
N LYS A 177 18.19 18.95 42.72
CA LYS A 177 18.39 18.82 41.28
C LYS A 177 19.80 19.23 40.93
N LEU A 178 20.44 18.44 40.04
CA LEU A 178 21.76 18.77 39.51
C LEU A 178 21.59 19.36 38.13
N ASP A 179 21.86 20.64 37.96
CA ASP A 179 21.86 21.30 36.67
C ASP A 179 23.22 21.17 35.97
N GLY A 180 23.24 21.27 34.65
CA GLY A 180 24.46 21.26 33.82
C GLY A 180 25.12 19.89 33.66
N VAL A 181 24.39 18.80 33.90
CA VAL A 181 24.90 17.43 33.62
C VAL A 181 24.67 17.13 32.15
N HIS A 182 25.74 16.78 31.44
CA HIS A 182 25.68 16.35 30.04
C HIS A 182 25.60 14.84 29.94
N TYR A 183 24.79 14.36 28.99
CA TYR A 183 24.66 12.97 28.66
C TYR A 183 24.87 12.78 27.17
N ASP A 184 25.61 11.76 26.79
CA ASP A 184 25.73 11.32 25.41
C ASP A 184 24.85 10.06 25.20
N LEU A 185 24.00 10.09 24.20
CA LEU A 185 23.27 8.92 23.71
C LEU A 185 24.14 8.24 22.65
N ILE A 186 24.59 7.05 22.95
CA ILE A 186 25.39 6.21 22.05
C ILE A 186 24.50 5.16 21.39
#